data_6adf8c65748521caf27bf167030f4719
#
_entry.id   6adf8c65748521caf27bf167030f4719
#
_cell.length_a   1.000
_cell.length_b   1.000
_cell.length_c   1.000
_cell.angle_alpha   90.00
_cell.angle_beta   90.00
_cell.angle_gamma   90.00
#
_symmetry.space_group_name_H-M   'P 1'
#
loop_
_entity.id
_entity.type
_entity.pdbx_description
1 polymer ?
#
loop_
_entity_poly.entity_id
_entity_poly.type
_entity_poly.pdbx_seq_one_letter_code
_entity_poly.pdbx_strand_id
1 'polypeptide(L)'
;MTDADIAGATADDQPGFELGGAPASSTASGSGYRVLARKYRPGTFEDLIGQEAMVRTISNSFEAGRVPQAWILTGVRGVGKTTTARILARALNYELPDGSVKGPTIHMPKMGVHCQAIMESRHIDILEMDAASHTGIDDVRQITDGVRYAPSSARYKVYIIDEVHMLSEKAFNAFLKTLEEPPEHAKFVFATTEIRKVPVTVLSRCQRFDLRRVESDVLMAHLASIADKEGVKTEPEALGLIARAAEGSVRDSLSLFDQAIAHAAGMVRAEDVRQMLGLADRTRVIDLFQSLASGDIAAAFKEFRDQYDTGADPVVVLSDLAEFVNFVTRVKVVPSTADNLALGETERTRGRDFAAKLSMRVLSRMWQMLLKGIAEVQAATRPQAAAEMVLVRIAYVSDLPTPDEAIKMIDASGGASPALGGNGVGNAAPRGPSATLSSGGDDGSQLRAVASSPRPALDISPRPQMSAPAPAPVTVEAAPVLRLTTFAEIVA
;
A
#
# COMPACT_ATOMS: atom_id res chain seq x y z
N MET A 1 35.59 38.00 -71.62
CA MET A 1 35.26 39.24 -70.97
C MET A 1 34.85 38.82 -69.56
N THR A 2 35.82 38.76 -68.69
CA THR A 2 36.18 39.80 -67.70
C THR A 2 35.19 39.83 -66.58
N ASP A 3 35.42 39.67 -65.35
CA ASP A 3 36.55 39.82 -64.42
C ASP A 3 36.00 39.40 -63.06
N ALA A 4 36.76 38.70 -62.36
CA ALA A 4 37.75 39.14 -61.37
C ALA A 4 37.21 39.28 -59.94
N ASP A 5 37.82 38.47 -59.10
CA ASP A 5 38.38 38.79 -57.78
C ASP A 5 37.58 39.64 -56.78
N ILE A 6 37.42 39.15 -55.61
CA ILE A 6 38.10 39.74 -54.44
C ILE A 6 38.20 38.67 -53.31
N ALA A 7 39.43 38.49 -52.91
CA ALA A 7 39.92 37.74 -51.75
C ALA A 7 39.66 38.51 -50.44
N GLY A 8 39.73 37.81 -49.35
CA GLY A 8 40.21 38.43 -48.15
C GLY A 8 39.68 37.87 -46.83
N ALA A 9 40.53 37.10 -46.19
CA ALA A 9 40.92 37.18 -44.77
C ALA A 9 39.82 36.92 -43.73
N THR A 10 39.99 36.24 -42.66
CA THR A 10 41.15 35.88 -41.85
C THR A 10 40.77 34.75 -40.94
N ALA A 11 41.70 33.86 -40.77
CA ALA A 11 41.64 32.81 -39.73
C ALA A 11 41.75 33.46 -38.36
N ASP A 12 40.88 33.02 -37.45
CA ASP A 12 41.08 33.24 -36.02
C ASP A 12 41.45 31.89 -35.38
N ASP A 13 42.65 31.90 -34.90
CA ASP A 13 43.40 30.85 -34.23
C ASP A 13 42.82 30.69 -32.83
N GLN A 14 42.17 29.56 -32.51
CA GLN A 14 41.90 29.14 -31.15
C GLN A 14 42.64 27.82 -30.86
N PRO A 15 43.38 27.72 -29.75
CA PRO A 15 44.20 26.56 -29.44
C PRO A 15 43.34 25.35 -29.09
N GLY A 16 43.53 24.30 -29.83
CA GLY A 16 42.90 22.98 -29.57
C GLY A 16 43.44 22.39 -28.27
N PHE A 17 42.50 22.06 -27.43
CA PHE A 17 42.75 21.25 -26.22
C PHE A 17 42.87 19.80 -26.65
N GLU A 18 44.07 19.27 -26.71
CA GLU A 18 44.32 17.83 -26.87
C GLU A 18 43.94 17.09 -25.59
N LEU A 19 42.76 16.49 -25.57
CA LEU A 19 42.42 15.47 -24.57
C LEU A 19 43.08 14.15 -24.92
N GLY A 20 44.01 13.78 -24.06
CA GLY A 20 44.82 12.55 -24.15
C GLY A 20 43.95 11.31 -24.36
N GLY A 21 44.48 10.43 -25.20
CA GLY A 21 43.85 9.18 -25.60
C GLY A 21 43.45 8.30 -24.43
N ALA A 22 42.13 8.03 -24.35
CA ALA A 22 41.60 6.99 -23.51
C ALA A 22 42.00 5.61 -24.07
N PRO A 23 42.34 4.64 -23.23
CA PRO A 23 42.64 3.29 -23.69
C PRO A 23 41.35 2.67 -24.29
N ALA A 24 41.53 2.00 -25.42
CA ALA A 24 40.49 1.29 -26.13
C ALA A 24 39.77 0.31 -25.18
N SER A 25 38.57 0.69 -24.77
CA SER A 25 37.66 -0.23 -24.09
C SER A 25 37.13 -1.23 -25.10
N SER A 26 37.42 -2.50 -24.85
CA SER A 26 36.90 -3.66 -25.55
C SER A 26 35.40 -3.51 -25.80
N THR A 27 34.99 -3.63 -27.06
CA THR A 27 33.61 -3.74 -27.52
C THR A 27 32.95 -4.98 -26.92
N ALA A 28 32.39 -4.87 -25.72
CA ALA A 28 31.35 -5.76 -25.23
C ALA A 28 30.06 -5.32 -25.90
N SER A 29 29.48 -6.17 -26.73
CA SER A 29 28.18 -6.03 -27.37
C SER A 29 27.15 -5.61 -26.38
N GLY A 30 26.61 -4.37 -26.50
CA GLY A 30 25.66 -3.76 -25.59
C GLY A 30 24.31 -4.47 -25.57
N SER A 31 24.14 -5.44 -24.69
CA SER A 31 22.81 -5.73 -24.16
C SER A 31 22.54 -4.68 -23.08
N GLY A 32 21.75 -3.65 -23.42
CA GLY A 32 21.39 -2.62 -22.46
C GLY A 32 20.86 -3.25 -21.15
N TYR A 33 21.35 -2.75 -20.02
CA TYR A 33 20.92 -3.18 -18.70
C TYR A 33 19.40 -3.28 -18.63
N ARG A 34 18.89 -4.45 -18.23
CA ARG A 34 17.45 -4.69 -18.05
C ARG A 34 17.17 -4.98 -16.58
N VAL A 35 16.32 -4.16 -15.95
CA VAL A 35 15.88 -4.31 -14.55
C VAL A 35 15.41 -5.74 -14.27
N LEU A 36 15.81 -6.33 -13.14
CA LEU A 36 15.54 -7.73 -12.78
C LEU A 36 14.05 -8.09 -12.83
N ALA A 37 13.18 -7.20 -12.34
CA ALA A 37 11.73 -7.39 -12.39
C ALA A 37 11.18 -7.56 -13.83
N ARG A 38 11.89 -7.08 -14.85
CA ARG A 38 11.53 -7.26 -16.27
C ARG A 38 12.27 -8.46 -16.88
N LYS A 39 13.52 -8.70 -16.48
CA LYS A 39 14.35 -9.80 -16.97
C LYS A 39 13.78 -11.16 -16.52
N TYR A 40 13.37 -11.27 -15.28
CA TYR A 40 12.83 -12.49 -14.66
C TYR A 40 11.30 -12.51 -14.57
N ARG A 41 10.61 -11.79 -15.48
CA ARG A 41 9.15 -11.87 -15.55
C ARG A 41 8.75 -13.28 -15.98
N PRO A 42 7.87 -13.97 -15.20
CA PRO A 42 7.36 -15.29 -15.54
C PRO A 42 6.81 -15.36 -16.96
N GLY A 43 7.17 -16.42 -17.67
CA GLY A 43 6.70 -16.69 -19.04
C GLY A 43 5.63 -17.77 -19.10
N THR A 44 5.60 -18.68 -18.15
CA THR A 44 4.67 -19.82 -18.07
C THR A 44 3.95 -19.83 -16.72
N PHE A 45 2.92 -20.68 -16.59
CA PHE A 45 2.25 -20.87 -15.30
C PHE A 45 3.14 -21.54 -14.25
N GLU A 46 4.10 -22.36 -14.70
CA GLU A 46 5.06 -23.08 -13.85
C GLU A 46 6.07 -22.12 -13.20
N ASP A 47 6.31 -20.96 -13.84
CA ASP A 47 7.20 -19.91 -13.31
C ASP A 47 6.52 -19.05 -12.23
N LEU A 48 5.20 -19.17 -12.05
CA LEU A 48 4.45 -18.39 -11.06
C LEU A 48 4.63 -18.97 -9.66
N ILE A 49 5.25 -18.20 -8.77
CA ILE A 49 5.50 -18.61 -7.39
C ILE A 49 4.31 -18.24 -6.48
N GLY A 50 3.97 -19.14 -5.56
CA GLY A 50 2.93 -18.91 -4.53
C GLY A 50 1.50 -18.83 -5.08
N GLN A 51 1.23 -19.28 -6.33
CA GLN A 51 -0.07 -19.20 -6.98
C GLN A 51 -0.59 -20.59 -7.44
N GLU A 52 -0.14 -21.69 -6.82
CA GLU A 52 -0.38 -23.06 -7.25
C GLU A 52 -1.86 -23.41 -7.31
N ALA A 53 -2.66 -22.91 -6.36
CA ALA A 53 -4.10 -23.16 -6.32
C ALA A 53 -4.84 -22.54 -7.53
N MET A 54 -4.44 -21.33 -7.93
CA MET A 54 -4.97 -20.66 -9.11
C MET A 54 -4.56 -21.40 -10.37
N VAL A 55 -3.28 -21.74 -10.50
CA VAL A 55 -2.73 -22.47 -11.66
C VAL A 55 -3.47 -23.79 -11.85
N ARG A 56 -3.70 -24.57 -10.77
CA ARG A 56 -4.46 -25.82 -10.82
C ARG A 56 -5.89 -25.61 -11.34
N THR A 57 -6.57 -24.56 -10.89
CA THR A 57 -7.95 -24.28 -11.33
C THR A 57 -8.00 -23.90 -12.81
N ILE A 58 -7.04 -23.11 -13.27
CA ILE A 58 -6.91 -22.76 -14.69
C ILE A 58 -6.61 -24.03 -15.52
N SER A 59 -5.67 -24.87 -15.07
CA SER A 59 -5.33 -26.14 -15.71
C SER A 59 -6.57 -27.00 -15.95
N ASN A 60 -7.32 -27.27 -14.88
CA ASN A 60 -8.53 -28.08 -14.96
C ASN A 60 -9.57 -27.50 -15.93
N SER A 61 -9.69 -26.15 -15.98
CA SER A 61 -10.60 -25.47 -16.91
C SER A 61 -10.20 -25.66 -18.38
N PHE A 62 -8.90 -25.59 -18.66
CA PHE A 62 -8.35 -25.80 -20.01
C PHE A 62 -8.47 -27.24 -20.44
N GLU A 63 -8.12 -28.21 -19.58
CA GLU A 63 -8.23 -29.64 -19.84
C GLU A 63 -9.68 -30.10 -20.07
N ALA A 64 -10.65 -29.52 -19.33
CA ALA A 64 -12.05 -29.76 -19.50
C ALA A 64 -12.67 -29.08 -20.74
N GLY A 65 -11.90 -28.26 -21.47
CA GLY A 65 -12.39 -27.45 -22.58
C GLY A 65 -13.41 -26.36 -22.17
N ARG A 66 -13.51 -26.08 -20.87
CA ARG A 66 -14.45 -25.09 -20.30
C ARG A 66 -13.74 -23.76 -20.02
N VAL A 67 -13.26 -23.14 -21.09
CA VAL A 67 -12.50 -21.88 -21.02
C VAL A 67 -13.47 -20.71 -20.93
N PRO A 68 -13.51 -19.96 -19.80
CA PRO A 68 -14.41 -18.81 -19.63
C PRO A 68 -14.21 -17.72 -20.69
N GLN A 69 -15.19 -16.84 -20.81
CA GLN A 69 -15.07 -15.67 -21.70
C GLN A 69 -14.39 -14.49 -20.98
N ALA A 70 -14.53 -14.40 -19.65
CA ALA A 70 -13.94 -13.34 -18.87
C ALA A 70 -13.35 -13.85 -17.55
N TRP A 71 -12.21 -13.30 -17.20
CA TRP A 71 -11.51 -13.51 -15.92
C TRP A 71 -11.35 -12.19 -15.19
N ILE A 72 -11.36 -12.24 -13.88
CA ILE A 72 -10.92 -11.14 -13.05
C ILE A 72 -9.84 -11.60 -12.06
N LEU A 73 -8.67 -11.00 -12.18
CA LEU A 73 -7.50 -11.26 -11.35
C LEU A 73 -7.42 -10.18 -10.27
N THR A 74 -7.57 -10.53 -9.02
CA THR A 74 -7.48 -9.60 -7.91
C THR A 74 -6.31 -9.92 -7.00
N GLY A 75 -5.80 -8.94 -6.29
CA GLY A 75 -4.67 -9.08 -5.37
C GLY A 75 -3.86 -7.80 -5.26
N VAL A 76 -2.96 -7.73 -4.28
CA VAL A 76 -2.12 -6.55 -4.06
C VAL A 76 -1.22 -6.25 -5.26
N ARG A 77 -0.63 -5.06 -5.27
CA ARG A 77 0.31 -4.67 -6.32
C ARG A 77 1.53 -5.62 -6.34
N GLY A 78 2.03 -5.95 -7.52
CA GLY A 78 3.28 -6.69 -7.70
C GLY A 78 3.22 -8.22 -7.50
N VAL A 79 2.04 -8.82 -7.19
CA VAL A 79 1.86 -10.29 -7.06
C VAL A 79 1.74 -11.03 -8.39
N GLY A 80 1.79 -10.33 -9.53
CA GLY A 80 1.80 -10.94 -10.85
C GLY A 80 0.49 -10.90 -11.64
N LYS A 81 -0.51 -10.08 -11.29
CA LYS A 81 -1.80 -9.99 -12.00
C LYS A 81 -1.65 -9.82 -13.51
N THR A 82 -0.99 -8.74 -13.95
CA THR A 82 -0.77 -8.45 -15.38
C THR A 82 0.12 -9.50 -16.05
N THR A 83 1.07 -10.08 -15.32
CA THR A 83 1.89 -11.18 -15.81
C THR A 83 1.05 -12.42 -16.06
N THR A 84 0.19 -12.80 -15.12
CA THR A 84 -0.75 -13.92 -15.25
C THR A 84 -1.72 -13.69 -16.42
N ALA A 85 -2.21 -12.45 -16.60
CA ALA A 85 -3.06 -12.10 -17.75
C ALA A 85 -2.36 -12.35 -19.09
N ARG A 86 -1.07 -12.01 -19.21
CA ARG A 86 -0.28 -12.28 -20.42
C ARG A 86 0.00 -13.76 -20.63
N ILE A 87 0.31 -14.50 -19.55
CA ILE A 87 0.49 -15.96 -19.61
C ILE A 87 -0.81 -16.63 -20.06
N LEU A 88 -1.96 -16.16 -19.56
CA LEU A 88 -3.26 -16.65 -19.97
C LEU A 88 -3.57 -16.36 -21.45
N ALA A 89 -3.28 -15.13 -21.92
CA ALA A 89 -3.40 -14.77 -23.33
C ALA A 89 -2.50 -15.61 -24.22
N ARG A 90 -1.30 -15.93 -23.73
CA ARG A 90 -0.35 -16.81 -24.39
C ARG A 90 -0.86 -18.26 -24.45
N ALA A 91 -1.43 -18.80 -23.38
CA ALA A 91 -2.00 -20.14 -23.30
C ALA A 91 -3.22 -20.32 -24.22
N LEU A 92 -4.06 -19.30 -24.32
CA LEU A 92 -5.22 -19.25 -25.25
C LEU A 92 -4.78 -19.31 -26.71
N ASN A 93 -3.69 -18.64 -27.04
CA ASN A 93 -3.20 -18.45 -28.40
C ASN A 93 -1.90 -19.22 -28.70
N TYR A 94 -1.60 -20.22 -27.84
CA TYR A 94 -0.38 -21.01 -28.05
C TYR A 94 -0.49 -21.83 -29.32
N GLU A 95 0.51 -21.65 -30.18
CA GLU A 95 0.62 -22.33 -31.46
C GLU A 95 2.10 -22.56 -31.78
N LEU A 96 2.41 -23.76 -32.25
CA LEU A 96 3.75 -24.09 -32.72
C LEU A 96 3.84 -23.97 -34.24
N PRO A 97 5.02 -23.64 -34.79
CA PRO A 97 5.21 -23.51 -36.24
C PRO A 97 4.88 -24.78 -37.03
N ASP A 98 4.93 -25.94 -36.39
CA ASP A 98 4.63 -27.24 -36.99
C ASP A 98 3.11 -27.58 -36.95
N GLY A 99 2.26 -26.71 -36.38
CA GLY A 99 0.81 -26.92 -36.26
C GLY A 99 0.41 -28.07 -35.35
N SER A 100 1.32 -28.60 -34.50
CA SER A 100 1.03 -29.72 -33.61
C SER A 100 0.04 -29.40 -32.50
N VAL A 101 -0.09 -28.13 -32.11
CA VAL A 101 -1.02 -27.65 -31.09
C VAL A 101 -2.26 -27.06 -31.75
N LYS A 102 -3.42 -27.71 -31.56
CA LYS A 102 -4.68 -27.33 -32.20
C LYS A 102 -5.67 -26.58 -31.31
N GLY A 103 -5.37 -26.39 -30.03
CA GLY A 103 -6.28 -25.76 -29.05
C GLY A 103 -5.55 -24.98 -27.96
N PRO A 104 -6.30 -24.27 -27.10
CA PRO A 104 -5.76 -23.63 -25.93
C PRO A 104 -5.07 -24.64 -25.02
N THR A 105 -3.90 -24.31 -24.48
CA THR A 105 -3.16 -25.20 -23.58
C THR A 105 -2.34 -24.40 -22.58
N ILE A 106 -2.22 -24.91 -21.37
CA ILE A 106 -1.32 -24.38 -20.35
C ILE A 106 0.12 -24.88 -20.51
N HIS A 107 0.30 -26.02 -21.20
CA HIS A 107 1.61 -26.64 -21.43
C HIS A 107 2.30 -25.95 -22.61
N MET A 108 3.29 -25.12 -22.29
CA MET A 108 4.01 -24.27 -23.25
C MET A 108 5.53 -24.50 -23.19
N PRO A 109 6.00 -25.75 -23.52
CA PRO A 109 7.43 -26.11 -23.32
C PRO A 109 8.38 -25.36 -24.27
N LYS A 110 7.87 -24.86 -25.39
CA LYS A 110 8.65 -24.13 -26.39
C LYS A 110 8.04 -22.75 -26.65
N MET A 111 8.82 -21.85 -27.21
CA MET A 111 8.29 -20.57 -27.69
C MET A 111 7.42 -20.82 -28.95
N GLY A 112 6.13 -20.49 -28.83
CA GLY A 112 5.17 -20.54 -29.94
C GLY A 112 5.25 -19.27 -30.81
N VAL A 113 4.56 -19.29 -31.94
CA VAL A 113 4.54 -18.22 -32.96
C VAL A 113 4.18 -16.84 -32.35
N HIS A 114 3.18 -16.81 -31.48
CA HIS A 114 2.65 -15.58 -30.87
C HIS A 114 3.32 -15.20 -29.55
N CYS A 115 4.10 -16.13 -28.94
CA CYS A 115 4.56 -16.02 -27.57
C CYS A 115 5.39 -14.76 -27.30
N GLN A 116 6.37 -14.47 -28.16
CA GLN A 116 7.26 -13.33 -27.95
C GLN A 116 6.50 -12.02 -28.06
N ALA A 117 5.67 -11.86 -29.10
CA ALA A 117 4.88 -10.64 -29.30
C ALA A 117 3.90 -10.37 -28.13
N ILE A 118 3.29 -11.43 -27.58
CA ILE A 118 2.40 -11.33 -26.42
C ILE A 118 3.19 -10.91 -25.16
N MET A 119 4.32 -11.55 -24.90
CA MET A 119 5.16 -11.23 -23.74
C MET A 119 5.69 -9.79 -23.77
N GLU A 120 5.91 -9.24 -24.95
CA GLU A 120 6.40 -7.88 -25.16
C GLU A 120 5.24 -6.85 -25.35
N SER A 121 3.97 -7.26 -25.19
CA SER A 121 2.77 -6.40 -25.38
C SER A 121 2.70 -5.73 -26.76
N ARG A 122 3.07 -6.49 -27.83
CA ARG A 122 3.12 -5.99 -29.22
C ARG A 122 2.23 -6.78 -30.16
N HIS A 123 1.45 -7.73 -29.64
CA HIS A 123 0.63 -8.59 -30.48
C HIS A 123 -0.67 -7.86 -30.92
N ILE A 124 -1.01 -7.90 -32.20
CA ILE A 124 -2.14 -7.17 -32.77
C ILE A 124 -3.51 -7.63 -32.20
N ASP A 125 -3.64 -8.92 -31.88
CA ASP A 125 -4.88 -9.49 -31.34
C ASP A 125 -4.93 -9.52 -29.81
N ILE A 126 -3.89 -9.02 -29.11
CA ILE A 126 -3.85 -8.89 -27.68
C ILE A 126 -3.76 -7.41 -27.31
N LEU A 127 -4.88 -6.85 -26.93
CA LEU A 127 -4.98 -5.44 -26.56
C LEU A 127 -4.84 -5.29 -25.05
N GLU A 128 -3.80 -4.58 -24.66
CA GLU A 128 -3.53 -4.30 -23.26
C GLU A 128 -3.80 -2.81 -22.96
N MET A 129 -4.66 -2.53 -22.01
CA MET A 129 -5.05 -1.19 -21.59
C MET A 129 -4.87 -1.06 -20.07
N ASP A 130 -4.27 0.04 -19.64
CA ASP A 130 -4.24 0.45 -18.24
C ASP A 130 -5.39 1.45 -18.00
N ALA A 131 -6.36 1.04 -17.18
CA ALA A 131 -7.51 1.86 -16.85
C ALA A 131 -7.16 3.09 -16.00
N ALA A 132 -5.97 3.15 -15.39
CA ALA A 132 -5.51 4.36 -14.71
C ALA A 132 -5.19 5.50 -15.69
N SER A 133 -4.73 5.16 -16.91
CA SER A 133 -4.44 6.12 -17.99
C SER A 133 -5.63 6.36 -18.92
N HIS A 134 -6.59 5.41 -19.00
CA HIS A 134 -7.71 5.39 -19.92
C HIS A 134 -9.02 5.14 -19.15
N THR A 135 -9.50 6.13 -18.44
CA THR A 135 -10.70 6.02 -17.57
C THR A 135 -12.01 6.31 -18.31
N GLY A 136 -11.92 6.79 -19.55
CA GLY A 136 -13.04 7.31 -20.33
C GLY A 136 -13.98 6.25 -20.87
N ILE A 137 -15.24 6.63 -21.09
CA ILE A 137 -16.23 5.79 -21.76
C ILE A 137 -15.87 5.56 -23.24
N ASP A 138 -15.20 6.52 -23.87
CA ASP A 138 -14.87 6.44 -25.30
C ASP A 138 -13.75 5.43 -25.56
N ASP A 139 -12.78 5.31 -24.66
CA ASP A 139 -11.75 4.26 -24.70
C ASP A 139 -12.38 2.86 -24.64
N VAL A 140 -13.35 2.68 -23.73
CA VAL A 140 -14.08 1.42 -23.60
C VAL A 140 -14.98 1.15 -24.80
N ARG A 141 -15.61 2.17 -25.40
CA ARG A 141 -16.40 1.99 -26.63
C ARG A 141 -15.54 1.52 -27.80
N GLN A 142 -14.33 2.05 -27.96
CA GLN A 142 -13.40 1.57 -28.99
C GLN A 142 -13.09 0.08 -28.81
N ILE A 143 -12.90 -0.38 -27.56
CA ILE A 143 -12.74 -1.79 -27.25
C ILE A 143 -13.99 -2.58 -27.64
N THR A 144 -15.17 -2.18 -27.16
CA THR A 144 -16.43 -2.92 -27.39
C THR A 144 -16.84 -2.96 -28.86
N ASP A 145 -16.54 -1.92 -29.63
CA ASP A 145 -16.74 -1.92 -31.08
C ASP A 145 -15.72 -2.83 -31.79
N GLY A 146 -14.47 -2.84 -31.30
CA GLY A 146 -13.41 -3.71 -31.80
C GLY A 146 -13.62 -5.20 -31.53
N VAL A 147 -14.41 -5.55 -30.50
CA VAL A 147 -14.71 -6.96 -30.13
C VAL A 147 -15.48 -7.72 -31.21
N ARG A 148 -16.27 -7.01 -32.03
CA ARG A 148 -17.07 -7.62 -33.09
C ARG A 148 -16.23 -8.23 -34.22
N TYR A 149 -15.02 -7.74 -34.40
CA TYR A 149 -14.12 -8.20 -35.46
C TYR A 149 -13.31 -9.39 -35.00
N ALA A 150 -13.24 -10.42 -35.86
CA ALA A 150 -12.42 -11.59 -35.64
C ALA A 150 -10.93 -11.23 -35.45
N PRO A 151 -10.14 -12.08 -34.76
CA PRO A 151 -8.71 -11.88 -34.66
C PRO A 151 -8.04 -11.98 -36.05
N SER A 152 -6.92 -11.25 -36.21
CA SER A 152 -6.20 -11.17 -37.48
C SER A 152 -5.23 -12.34 -37.69
N SER A 153 -4.59 -12.83 -36.63
CA SER A 153 -3.57 -13.87 -36.72
C SER A 153 -3.66 -14.93 -35.61
N ALA A 154 -4.17 -14.55 -34.44
CA ALA A 154 -4.30 -15.45 -33.31
C ALA A 154 -5.63 -16.20 -33.31
N ARG A 155 -5.79 -17.19 -32.42
CA ARG A 155 -7.04 -17.93 -32.24
C ARG A 155 -8.12 -17.11 -31.53
N TYR A 156 -7.72 -16.35 -30.51
CA TYR A 156 -8.59 -15.48 -29.73
C TYR A 156 -8.08 -14.05 -29.71
N LYS A 157 -9.00 -13.11 -29.76
CA LYS A 157 -8.73 -11.71 -29.48
C LYS A 157 -8.87 -11.47 -27.98
N VAL A 158 -7.78 -11.13 -27.32
CA VAL A 158 -7.73 -11.02 -25.86
C VAL A 158 -7.58 -9.56 -25.45
N TYR A 159 -8.45 -9.11 -24.55
CA TYR A 159 -8.44 -7.78 -23.98
C TYR A 159 -8.01 -7.86 -22.53
N ILE A 160 -6.83 -7.32 -22.23
CA ILE A 160 -6.28 -7.21 -20.89
C ILE A 160 -6.50 -5.79 -20.39
N ILE A 161 -7.32 -5.63 -19.36
CA ILE A 161 -7.60 -4.33 -18.74
C ILE A 161 -7.04 -4.34 -17.33
N ASP A 162 -5.91 -3.63 -17.14
CA ASP A 162 -5.27 -3.50 -15.84
C ASP A 162 -5.88 -2.36 -15.03
N GLU A 163 -5.83 -2.49 -13.71
CA GLU A 163 -6.43 -1.59 -12.71
C GLU A 163 -7.88 -1.19 -13.06
N VAL A 164 -8.68 -2.18 -13.47
CA VAL A 164 -10.05 -1.98 -13.98
C VAL A 164 -10.95 -1.18 -13.03
N HIS A 165 -10.67 -1.16 -11.73
CA HIS A 165 -11.40 -0.38 -10.73
C HIS A 165 -11.30 1.13 -10.93
N MET A 166 -10.39 1.61 -11.79
CA MET A 166 -10.24 3.03 -12.17
C MET A 166 -11.24 3.47 -13.25
N LEU A 167 -11.94 2.52 -13.89
CA LEU A 167 -12.97 2.85 -14.87
C LEU A 167 -14.17 3.55 -14.24
N SER A 168 -14.76 4.49 -14.96
CA SER A 168 -16.00 5.13 -14.55
C SER A 168 -17.18 4.14 -14.59
N GLU A 169 -18.23 4.40 -13.84
CA GLU A 169 -19.47 3.61 -13.85
C GLU A 169 -20.07 3.47 -15.25
N LYS A 170 -20.01 4.53 -16.04
CA LYS A 170 -20.49 4.55 -17.44
C LYS A 170 -19.65 3.64 -18.33
N ALA A 171 -18.34 3.56 -18.09
CA ALA A 171 -17.43 2.67 -18.79
C ALA A 171 -17.69 1.20 -18.43
N PHE A 172 -17.93 0.87 -17.16
CA PHE A 172 -18.36 -0.47 -16.76
C PHE A 172 -19.67 -0.89 -17.45
N ASN A 173 -20.66 0.00 -17.48
CA ASN A 173 -21.94 -0.27 -18.11
C ASN A 173 -21.81 -0.55 -19.62
N ALA A 174 -20.84 0.07 -20.31
CA ALA A 174 -20.56 -0.22 -21.70
C ALA A 174 -20.03 -1.65 -21.93
N PHE A 175 -19.32 -2.24 -20.96
CA PHE A 175 -18.87 -3.63 -21.04
C PHE A 175 -19.97 -4.65 -20.80
N LEU A 176 -21.04 -4.32 -20.06
CA LEU A 176 -22.04 -5.30 -19.62
C LEU A 176 -22.65 -6.08 -20.77
N LYS A 177 -23.06 -5.40 -21.86
CA LYS A 177 -23.65 -6.06 -23.04
C LYS A 177 -22.68 -7.07 -23.66
N THR A 178 -21.42 -6.70 -23.78
CA THR A 178 -20.38 -7.56 -24.35
C THR A 178 -20.02 -8.72 -23.43
N LEU A 179 -20.12 -8.55 -22.11
CA LEU A 179 -19.88 -9.62 -21.14
C LEU A 179 -21.08 -10.57 -21.00
N GLU A 180 -22.29 -10.13 -21.32
CA GLU A 180 -23.50 -10.97 -21.37
C GLU A 180 -23.53 -11.89 -22.59
N GLU A 181 -23.21 -11.32 -23.75
CA GLU A 181 -23.21 -12.03 -25.04
C GLU A 181 -21.86 -11.83 -25.76
N PRO A 182 -20.76 -12.39 -25.20
CA PRO A 182 -19.44 -12.22 -25.80
C PRO A 182 -19.32 -13.06 -27.08
N PRO A 183 -18.71 -12.51 -28.16
CA PRO A 183 -18.34 -13.33 -29.30
C PRO A 183 -17.40 -14.47 -28.90
N GLU A 184 -17.50 -15.63 -29.49
CA GLU A 184 -16.72 -16.81 -29.14
C GLU A 184 -15.21 -16.58 -29.20
N HIS A 185 -14.78 -15.75 -30.14
CA HIS A 185 -13.37 -15.42 -30.37
C HIS A 185 -12.82 -14.34 -29.41
N ALA A 186 -13.66 -13.68 -28.61
CA ALA A 186 -13.23 -12.63 -27.72
C ALA A 186 -13.05 -13.14 -26.27
N LYS A 187 -11.97 -12.76 -25.63
CA LYS A 187 -11.65 -13.08 -24.24
C LYS A 187 -11.26 -11.84 -23.47
N PHE A 188 -11.72 -11.72 -22.24
CA PHE A 188 -11.44 -10.58 -21.36
C PHE A 188 -10.65 -11.02 -20.13
N VAL A 189 -9.62 -10.28 -19.78
CA VAL A 189 -8.85 -10.48 -18.55
C VAL A 189 -8.74 -9.14 -17.83
N PHE A 190 -9.53 -8.99 -16.79
CA PHE A 190 -9.51 -7.83 -15.92
C PHE A 190 -8.50 -8.06 -14.80
N ALA A 191 -7.75 -7.02 -14.43
CA ALA A 191 -6.88 -7.04 -13.26
C ALA A 191 -7.22 -5.86 -12.35
N THR A 192 -7.20 -6.08 -11.03
CA THR A 192 -7.51 -5.03 -10.05
C THR A 192 -6.79 -5.24 -8.73
N THR A 193 -6.41 -4.15 -8.09
CA THR A 193 -5.99 -4.15 -6.68
C THR A 193 -7.16 -3.99 -5.73
N GLU A 194 -8.31 -3.44 -6.19
CA GLU A 194 -9.46 -3.09 -5.37
C GLU A 194 -10.76 -3.72 -5.91
N ILE A 195 -10.96 -5.00 -5.61
CA ILE A 195 -12.13 -5.77 -6.08
C ILE A 195 -13.46 -5.14 -5.62
N ARG A 196 -13.48 -4.48 -4.45
CA ARG A 196 -14.69 -3.86 -3.89
C ARG A 196 -15.22 -2.68 -4.69
N LYS A 197 -14.38 -2.06 -5.52
CA LYS A 197 -14.77 -0.96 -6.42
C LYS A 197 -15.35 -1.46 -7.75
N VAL A 198 -15.21 -2.75 -8.06
CA VAL A 198 -15.75 -3.32 -9.30
C VAL A 198 -17.21 -3.68 -9.10
N PRO A 199 -18.14 -3.26 -9.99
CA PRO A 199 -19.56 -3.57 -9.89
C PRO A 199 -19.85 -5.08 -9.85
N VAL A 200 -20.79 -5.49 -9.00
CA VAL A 200 -21.19 -6.91 -8.86
C VAL A 200 -21.73 -7.48 -10.17
N THR A 201 -22.34 -6.64 -11.00
CA THR A 201 -22.84 -7.00 -12.34
C THR A 201 -21.72 -7.48 -13.28
N VAL A 202 -20.51 -6.93 -13.16
CA VAL A 202 -19.32 -7.38 -13.90
C VAL A 202 -18.73 -8.63 -13.24
N LEU A 203 -18.62 -8.62 -11.90
CA LEU A 203 -18.07 -9.77 -11.14
C LEU A 203 -18.83 -11.06 -11.38
N SER A 204 -20.17 -11.01 -11.48
CA SER A 204 -21.02 -12.19 -11.72
C SER A 204 -20.80 -12.85 -13.09
N ARG A 205 -20.17 -12.16 -14.04
CA ARG A 205 -19.90 -12.63 -15.42
C ARG A 205 -18.45 -13.02 -15.63
N CYS A 206 -17.61 -12.86 -14.61
CA CYS A 206 -16.19 -13.17 -14.66
C CYS A 206 -15.83 -14.33 -13.74
N GLN A 207 -14.95 -15.22 -14.20
CA GLN A 207 -14.29 -16.14 -13.30
C GLN A 207 -13.25 -15.38 -12.48
N ARG A 208 -13.42 -15.39 -11.15
CA ARG A 208 -12.57 -14.68 -10.23
C ARG A 208 -11.39 -15.53 -9.77
N PHE A 209 -10.22 -14.93 -9.72
CA PHE A 209 -9.00 -15.47 -9.13
C PHE A 209 -8.36 -14.45 -8.19
N ASP A 210 -8.14 -14.86 -6.94
CA ASP A 210 -7.52 -14.05 -5.92
C ASP A 210 -6.05 -14.46 -5.79
N LEU A 211 -5.14 -13.64 -6.35
CA LEU A 211 -3.70 -13.83 -6.23
C LEU A 211 -3.26 -13.46 -4.83
N ARG A 212 -2.52 -14.36 -4.21
CA ARG A 212 -2.05 -14.22 -2.83
C ARG A 212 -0.72 -13.48 -2.77
N ARG A 213 -0.47 -12.86 -1.62
CA ARG A 213 0.89 -12.44 -1.27
C ARG A 213 1.77 -13.67 -1.17
N VAL A 214 2.98 -13.58 -1.68
CA VAL A 214 3.96 -14.67 -1.58
C VAL A 214 4.60 -14.62 -0.19
N GLU A 215 4.75 -15.77 0.44
CA GLU A 215 5.37 -15.89 1.74
C GLU A 215 6.84 -15.48 1.70
N SER A 216 7.36 -14.93 2.80
CA SER A 216 8.71 -14.39 2.88
C SER A 216 9.78 -15.45 2.54
N ASP A 217 9.60 -16.67 3.03
CA ASP A 217 10.56 -17.75 2.79
C ASP A 217 10.61 -18.17 1.31
N VAL A 218 9.45 -18.17 0.63
CA VAL A 218 9.35 -18.42 -0.82
C VAL A 218 10.01 -17.31 -1.61
N LEU A 219 9.82 -16.03 -1.19
CA LEU A 219 10.51 -14.90 -1.82
C LEU A 219 12.01 -14.97 -1.62
N MET A 220 12.49 -15.31 -0.42
CA MET A 220 13.92 -15.48 -0.13
C MET A 220 14.53 -16.54 -1.03
N ALA A 221 13.92 -17.72 -1.15
CA ALA A 221 14.37 -18.80 -2.01
C ALA A 221 14.41 -18.37 -3.49
N HIS A 222 13.41 -17.61 -3.94
CA HIS A 222 13.34 -17.07 -5.29
C HIS A 222 14.48 -16.06 -5.56
N LEU A 223 14.70 -15.11 -4.64
CA LEU A 223 15.78 -14.14 -4.72
C LEU A 223 17.17 -14.80 -4.72
N ALA A 224 17.35 -15.82 -3.89
CA ALA A 224 18.60 -16.62 -3.86
C ALA A 224 18.86 -17.28 -5.22
N SER A 225 17.85 -17.91 -5.83
CA SER A 225 17.95 -18.49 -7.17
C SER A 225 18.30 -17.45 -8.25
N ILE A 226 17.82 -16.23 -8.12
CA ILE A 226 18.14 -15.14 -9.05
C ILE A 226 19.55 -14.61 -8.79
N ALA A 227 19.98 -14.48 -7.52
CA ALA A 227 21.33 -14.12 -7.16
C ALA A 227 22.37 -15.08 -7.79
N ASP A 228 22.10 -16.39 -7.72
CA ASP A 228 22.93 -17.41 -8.35
C ASP A 228 23.00 -17.24 -9.88
N LYS A 229 21.85 -16.96 -10.52
CA LYS A 229 21.79 -16.73 -11.99
C LYS A 229 22.52 -15.46 -12.43
N GLU A 230 22.53 -14.43 -11.59
CA GLU A 230 23.26 -13.17 -11.84
C GLU A 230 24.73 -13.24 -11.39
N GLY A 231 25.13 -14.31 -10.69
CA GLY A 231 26.49 -14.46 -10.15
C GLY A 231 26.78 -13.49 -9.00
N VAL A 232 25.76 -13.02 -8.30
CA VAL A 232 25.85 -12.06 -7.19
C VAL A 232 25.90 -12.81 -5.87
N LYS A 233 26.92 -12.52 -5.06
CA LYS A 233 27.02 -13.06 -3.69
C LYS A 233 26.09 -12.27 -2.76
N THR A 234 25.32 -12.99 -1.94
CA THR A 234 24.33 -12.37 -1.04
C THR A 234 24.40 -13.02 0.35
N GLU A 235 24.18 -12.23 1.37
CA GLU A 235 23.92 -12.76 2.71
C GLU A 235 22.45 -13.19 2.82
N PRO A 236 22.14 -14.35 3.45
CA PRO A 236 20.76 -14.78 3.65
C PRO A 236 19.91 -13.76 4.41
N GLU A 237 20.51 -13.05 5.37
CA GLU A 237 19.86 -11.98 6.12
C GLU A 237 19.48 -10.80 5.22
N ALA A 238 20.33 -10.42 4.25
CA ALA A 238 20.03 -9.38 3.27
C ALA A 238 18.79 -9.73 2.42
N LEU A 239 18.70 -10.98 1.95
CA LEU A 239 17.54 -11.47 1.22
C LEU A 239 16.28 -11.46 2.09
N GLY A 240 16.40 -11.80 3.38
CA GLY A 240 15.30 -11.73 4.36
C GLY A 240 14.78 -10.32 4.57
N LEU A 241 15.66 -9.32 4.62
CA LEU A 241 15.28 -7.91 4.73
C LEU A 241 14.52 -7.44 3.49
N ILE A 242 15.01 -7.79 2.29
CA ILE A 242 14.35 -7.46 1.02
C ILE A 242 12.98 -8.14 0.92
N ALA A 243 12.87 -9.42 1.25
CA ALA A 243 11.62 -10.17 1.21
C ALA A 243 10.57 -9.59 2.18
N ARG A 244 11.00 -9.14 3.36
CA ARG A 244 10.14 -8.46 4.33
C ARG A 244 9.66 -7.11 3.80
N ALA A 245 10.58 -6.27 3.29
CA ALA A 245 10.26 -4.94 2.77
C ALA A 245 9.33 -5.00 1.54
N ALA A 246 9.40 -6.09 0.77
CA ALA A 246 8.53 -6.33 -0.39
C ALA A 246 7.09 -6.73 -0.03
N GLU A 247 6.78 -7.05 1.23
CA GLU A 247 5.44 -7.41 1.73
C GLU A 247 4.69 -8.45 0.89
N GLY A 248 5.39 -9.44 0.34
CA GLY A 248 4.79 -10.48 -0.49
C GLY A 248 4.62 -10.11 -1.97
N SER A 249 5.16 -8.98 -2.40
CA SER A 249 5.21 -8.55 -3.80
C SER A 249 6.48 -9.07 -4.49
N VAL A 250 6.33 -9.91 -5.51
CA VAL A 250 7.46 -10.42 -6.30
C VAL A 250 8.15 -9.31 -7.09
N ARG A 251 7.36 -8.39 -7.66
CA ARG A 251 7.90 -7.26 -8.42
C ARG A 251 8.76 -6.34 -7.56
N ASP A 252 8.25 -6.00 -6.37
CA ASP A 252 8.94 -5.06 -5.50
C ASP A 252 10.17 -5.73 -4.88
N SER A 253 10.14 -7.04 -4.55
CA SER A 253 11.31 -7.78 -4.08
C SER A 253 12.44 -7.78 -5.11
N LEU A 254 12.12 -7.98 -6.40
CA LEU A 254 13.11 -7.92 -7.48
C LEU A 254 13.64 -6.51 -7.72
N SER A 255 12.79 -5.49 -7.58
CA SER A 255 13.21 -4.10 -7.73
C SER A 255 14.13 -3.65 -6.60
N LEU A 256 13.80 -4.04 -5.35
CA LEU A 256 14.64 -3.79 -4.18
C LEU A 256 15.97 -4.56 -4.28
N PHE A 257 15.94 -5.80 -4.75
CA PHE A 257 17.16 -6.59 -4.95
C PHE A 257 18.07 -5.97 -6.01
N ASP A 258 17.50 -5.47 -7.09
CA ASP A 258 18.21 -4.76 -8.15
C ASP A 258 18.93 -3.50 -7.64
N GLN A 259 18.23 -2.73 -6.79
CA GLN A 259 18.79 -1.57 -6.09
C GLN A 259 19.91 -1.99 -5.12
N ALA A 260 19.71 -3.09 -4.38
CA ALA A 260 20.71 -3.60 -3.45
C ALA A 260 21.99 -4.03 -4.19
N ILE A 261 21.87 -4.66 -5.36
CA ILE A 261 23.03 -5.01 -6.20
C ILE A 261 23.76 -3.75 -6.67
N ALA A 262 23.01 -2.74 -7.09
CA ALA A 262 23.61 -1.46 -7.52
C ALA A 262 24.30 -0.70 -6.37
N HIS A 263 23.79 -0.84 -5.16
CA HIS A 263 24.35 -0.20 -3.95
C HIS A 263 25.58 -0.94 -3.42
N ALA A 264 25.61 -2.27 -3.54
CA ALA A 264 26.67 -3.11 -3.02
C ALA A 264 27.91 -3.11 -3.92
N ALA A 265 29.09 -2.98 -3.32
CA ALA A 265 30.37 -3.07 -4.04
C ALA A 265 30.82 -4.53 -4.24
N GLY A 266 29.92 -5.40 -4.77
CA GLY A 266 30.20 -6.78 -5.13
C GLY A 266 29.42 -7.85 -4.37
N MET A 267 29.32 -7.79 -3.03
CA MET A 267 28.49 -8.69 -2.22
C MET A 267 27.37 -7.91 -1.55
N VAL A 268 26.14 -8.36 -1.69
CA VAL A 268 24.98 -7.75 -1.03
C VAL A 268 24.94 -8.19 0.43
N ARG A 269 25.26 -7.27 1.33
CA ARG A 269 25.27 -7.50 2.77
C ARG A 269 23.99 -6.97 3.42
N ALA A 270 23.65 -7.52 4.56
CA ALA A 270 22.50 -7.08 5.33
C ALA A 270 22.57 -5.59 5.74
N GLU A 271 23.78 -5.11 6.06
CA GLU A 271 24.03 -3.72 6.41
C GLU A 271 23.75 -2.76 5.26
N ASP A 272 24.24 -3.10 4.05
CA ASP A 272 24.01 -2.31 2.84
C ASP A 272 22.51 -2.21 2.52
N VAL A 273 21.79 -3.30 2.71
CA VAL A 273 20.32 -3.34 2.52
C VAL A 273 19.58 -2.51 3.57
N ARG A 274 20.00 -2.57 4.85
CA ARG A 274 19.43 -1.71 5.89
C ARG A 274 19.59 -0.24 5.56
N GLN A 275 20.78 0.15 5.16
CA GLN A 275 21.10 1.53 4.78
C GLN A 275 20.28 1.97 3.55
N MET A 276 20.21 1.12 2.52
CA MET A 276 19.43 1.39 1.30
C MET A 276 17.94 1.56 1.58
N LEU A 277 17.38 0.74 2.47
CA LEU A 277 15.97 0.78 2.84
C LEU A 277 15.64 1.92 3.83
N GLY A 278 16.66 2.67 4.29
CA GLY A 278 16.48 3.70 5.31
C GLY A 278 15.98 3.10 6.63
N LEU A 279 16.16 1.79 6.83
CA LEU A 279 15.85 1.18 8.11
C LEU A 279 16.79 1.79 9.13
N ALA A 280 16.25 2.62 10.01
CA ALA A 280 16.98 3.10 11.17
C ALA A 280 17.67 1.89 11.81
N ASP A 281 18.90 2.09 12.27
CA ASP A 281 19.58 1.02 13.01
C ASP A 281 18.59 0.46 14.03
N ARG A 282 18.09 -0.77 13.75
CA ARG A 282 17.05 -1.38 14.60
C ARG A 282 17.48 -1.44 16.07
N THR A 283 18.77 -1.42 16.31
CA THR A 283 19.33 -1.29 17.66
C THR A 283 18.92 0.02 18.29
N ARG A 284 18.98 1.11 17.54
CA ARG A 284 18.59 2.44 18.04
C ARG A 284 17.10 2.56 18.31
N VAL A 285 16.25 1.94 17.45
CA VAL A 285 14.80 1.86 17.70
C VAL A 285 14.52 1.06 18.98
N ILE A 286 15.25 -0.04 19.18
CA ILE A 286 15.12 -0.86 20.39
C ILE A 286 15.58 -0.09 21.64
N ASP A 287 16.65 0.71 21.54
CA ASP A 287 17.15 1.56 22.63
C ASP A 287 16.15 2.69 22.96
N LEU A 288 15.55 3.30 21.94
CA LEU A 288 14.45 4.26 22.11
C LEU A 288 13.24 3.60 22.80
N PHE A 289 12.84 2.40 22.35
CA PHE A 289 11.77 1.63 22.98
C PHE A 289 12.08 1.31 24.44
N GLN A 290 13.30 0.91 24.75
CA GLN A 290 13.73 0.61 26.12
C GLN A 290 13.60 1.84 27.02
N SER A 291 14.07 3.01 26.55
CA SER A 291 13.98 4.27 27.27
C SER A 291 12.53 4.67 27.56
N LEU A 292 11.65 4.50 26.57
CA LEU A 292 10.21 4.75 26.73
C LEU A 292 9.55 3.76 27.70
N ALA A 293 9.88 2.48 27.59
CA ALA A 293 9.31 1.45 28.44
C ALA A 293 9.76 1.57 29.91
N SER A 294 10.95 2.15 30.16
CA SER A 294 11.45 2.47 31.51
C SER A 294 10.98 3.82 32.04
N GLY A 295 10.31 4.63 31.21
CA GLY A 295 9.89 5.99 31.57
C GLY A 295 11.00 7.03 31.55
N ASP A 296 12.19 6.70 31.02
CA ASP A 296 13.31 7.63 30.89
C ASP A 296 13.15 8.49 29.62
N ILE A 297 12.38 9.57 29.76
CA ILE A 297 12.10 10.47 28.64
C ILE A 297 13.34 11.26 28.22
N ALA A 298 14.28 11.53 29.12
CA ALA A 298 15.49 12.26 28.81
C ALA A 298 16.38 11.43 27.85
N ALA A 299 16.57 10.14 28.14
CA ALA A 299 17.29 9.22 27.28
C ALA A 299 16.53 9.03 25.93
N ALA A 300 15.20 8.90 25.99
CA ALA A 300 14.39 8.78 24.77
C ALA A 300 14.53 10.01 23.86
N PHE A 301 14.51 11.22 24.39
CA PHE A 301 14.71 12.45 23.60
C PHE A 301 16.10 12.53 23.02
N LYS A 302 17.12 12.15 23.79
CA LYS A 302 18.49 12.14 23.27
C LYS A 302 18.59 11.18 22.08
N GLU A 303 18.14 9.95 22.25
CA GLU A 303 18.19 8.94 21.19
C GLU A 303 17.39 9.37 19.95
N PHE A 304 16.20 9.95 20.13
CA PHE A 304 15.39 10.45 19.04
C PHE A 304 16.05 11.61 18.29
N ARG A 305 16.66 12.56 19.01
CA ARG A 305 17.39 13.67 18.41
C ARG A 305 18.62 13.22 17.66
N ASP A 306 19.37 12.30 18.21
CA ASP A 306 20.56 11.73 17.56
C ASP A 306 20.19 11.03 16.24
N GLN A 307 19.01 10.38 16.19
CA GLN A 307 18.47 9.81 14.94
C GLN A 307 18.03 10.93 13.95
N TYR A 308 17.35 11.95 14.43
CA TYR A 308 16.93 13.09 13.61
C TYR A 308 18.12 13.85 13.03
N ASP A 309 19.15 14.12 13.82
CA ASP A 309 20.36 14.85 13.40
C ASP A 309 21.18 14.04 12.37
N THR A 310 21.07 12.71 12.39
CA THR A 310 21.63 11.83 11.34
C THR A 310 20.76 11.72 10.09
N GLY A 311 19.61 12.44 10.05
CA GLY A 311 18.74 12.53 8.87
C GLY A 311 17.50 11.62 8.88
N ALA A 312 17.18 10.95 9.98
CA ALA A 312 15.98 10.12 10.06
C ALA A 312 14.72 11.00 10.10
N ASP A 313 13.71 10.64 9.31
CA ASP A 313 12.39 11.29 9.34
C ASP A 313 11.65 10.91 10.63
N PRO A 314 11.10 11.89 11.40
CA PRO A 314 10.31 11.62 12.60
C PRO A 314 9.17 10.62 12.41
N VAL A 315 8.51 10.64 11.26
CA VAL A 315 7.43 9.71 10.92
C VAL A 315 7.96 8.28 10.77
N VAL A 316 9.13 8.13 10.13
CA VAL A 316 9.79 6.83 9.96
C VAL A 316 10.20 6.26 11.31
N VAL A 317 10.84 7.06 12.17
CA VAL A 317 11.24 6.62 13.53
C VAL A 317 10.05 6.13 14.35
N LEU A 318 8.92 6.87 14.33
CA LEU A 318 7.69 6.43 15.02
C LEU A 318 7.06 5.19 14.38
N SER A 319 7.18 5.03 13.08
CA SER A 319 6.67 3.85 12.36
C SER A 319 7.48 2.60 12.71
N ASP A 320 8.81 2.72 12.73
CA ASP A 320 9.70 1.63 13.14
C ASP A 320 9.50 1.24 14.62
N LEU A 321 9.26 2.25 15.47
CA LEU A 321 8.90 2.02 16.87
C LEU A 321 7.56 1.27 16.99
N ALA A 322 6.57 1.62 16.17
CA ALA A 322 5.28 0.92 16.11
C ALA A 322 5.45 -0.53 15.62
N GLU A 323 6.27 -0.76 14.59
CA GLU A 323 6.60 -2.13 14.16
C GLU A 323 7.22 -2.96 15.29
N PHE A 324 8.15 -2.36 16.05
CA PHE A 324 8.77 -3.06 17.16
C PHE A 324 7.79 -3.38 18.29
N VAL A 325 6.88 -2.45 18.64
CA VAL A 325 5.77 -2.71 19.58
C VAL A 325 4.89 -3.86 19.10
N ASN A 326 4.55 -3.89 17.80
CA ASN A 326 3.78 -4.98 17.21
C ASN A 326 4.54 -6.31 17.29
N PHE A 327 5.83 -6.31 16.98
CA PHE A 327 6.68 -7.49 17.09
C PHE A 327 6.70 -8.04 18.52
N VAL A 328 6.98 -7.20 19.52
CA VAL A 328 6.97 -7.59 20.95
C VAL A 328 5.60 -8.14 21.36
N THR A 329 4.52 -7.52 20.89
CA THR A 329 3.15 -7.97 21.15
C THR A 329 2.91 -9.36 20.56
N ARG A 330 3.33 -9.60 19.32
CA ARG A 330 3.21 -10.90 18.67
C ARG A 330 4.04 -11.98 19.39
N VAL A 331 5.28 -11.67 19.78
CA VAL A 331 6.13 -12.59 20.56
C VAL A 331 5.48 -12.95 21.88
N LYS A 332 4.80 -12.00 22.54
CA LYS A 332 4.07 -12.26 23.79
C LYS A 332 2.89 -13.23 23.61
N VAL A 333 2.19 -13.16 22.48
CA VAL A 333 1.05 -14.04 22.17
C VAL A 333 1.51 -15.36 21.58
N VAL A 334 2.48 -15.32 20.68
CA VAL A 334 3.02 -16.47 19.94
C VAL A 334 4.54 -16.43 20.01
N PRO A 335 5.16 -17.08 21.03
CA PRO A 335 6.61 -17.01 21.27
C PRO A 335 7.46 -17.47 20.08
N SER A 336 6.98 -18.41 19.27
CA SER A 336 7.68 -18.90 18.08
C SER A 336 7.86 -17.82 17.00
N THR A 337 7.15 -16.69 17.07
CA THR A 337 7.37 -15.53 16.18
C THR A 337 8.81 -15.01 16.28
N ALA A 338 9.45 -15.16 17.44
CA ALA A 338 10.84 -14.74 17.63
C ALA A 338 11.87 -15.71 16.99
N ASP A 339 11.45 -16.87 16.48
CA ASP A 339 12.35 -17.86 15.88
C ASP A 339 12.58 -17.60 14.37
N ASN A 340 11.95 -16.58 13.82
CA ASN A 340 12.12 -16.20 12.41
C ASN A 340 13.56 -15.77 12.13
N LEU A 341 14.22 -16.46 11.20
CA LEU A 341 15.61 -16.23 10.78
C LEU A 341 15.84 -14.85 10.12
N ALA A 342 14.76 -14.22 9.63
CA ALA A 342 14.82 -12.88 9.07
C ALA A 342 14.93 -11.76 10.11
N LEU A 343 14.89 -12.08 11.41
CA LEU A 343 15.09 -11.14 12.52
C LEU A 343 16.55 -11.14 12.96
N GLY A 344 17.10 -9.96 13.23
CA GLY A 344 18.42 -9.82 13.83
C GLY A 344 18.47 -10.46 15.22
N GLU A 345 19.62 -10.97 15.63
CA GLU A 345 19.78 -11.65 16.92
C GLU A 345 19.44 -10.73 18.12
N THR A 346 19.86 -9.47 18.05
CA THR A 346 19.53 -8.44 19.03
C THR A 346 18.02 -8.22 19.15
N GLU A 347 17.32 -8.15 18.02
CA GLU A 347 15.86 -7.97 17.97
C GLU A 347 15.14 -9.18 18.58
N ARG A 348 15.59 -10.39 18.26
CA ARG A 348 15.03 -11.64 18.83
C ARG A 348 15.19 -11.72 20.34
N THR A 349 16.40 -11.48 20.83
CA THR A 349 16.73 -11.59 22.25
C THR A 349 16.01 -10.52 23.07
N ARG A 350 16.17 -9.25 22.69
CA ARG A 350 15.54 -8.13 23.43
C ARG A 350 14.02 -8.15 23.30
N GLY A 351 13.49 -8.57 22.13
CA GLY A 351 12.05 -8.73 21.93
C GLY A 351 11.42 -9.75 22.87
N ARG A 352 12.08 -10.90 23.09
CA ARG A 352 11.63 -11.89 24.11
C ARG A 352 11.68 -11.32 25.52
N ASP A 353 12.73 -10.59 25.87
CA ASP A 353 12.87 -9.97 27.18
C ASP A 353 11.76 -8.93 27.44
N PHE A 354 11.46 -8.09 26.48
CA PHE A 354 10.36 -7.12 26.59
C PHE A 354 8.99 -7.80 26.63
N ALA A 355 8.78 -8.84 25.83
CA ALA A 355 7.54 -9.61 25.85
C ALA A 355 7.30 -10.28 27.20
N ALA A 356 8.35 -10.71 27.90
CA ALA A 356 8.25 -11.25 29.27
C ALA A 356 7.92 -10.16 30.30
N LYS A 357 8.54 -8.99 30.21
CA LYS A 357 8.47 -7.91 31.22
C LYS A 357 7.21 -7.02 31.07
N LEU A 358 6.81 -6.68 29.85
CA LEU A 358 5.72 -5.74 29.61
C LEU A 358 4.35 -6.42 29.59
N SER A 359 3.34 -5.76 30.14
CA SER A 359 1.95 -6.24 30.08
C SER A 359 1.32 -5.99 28.71
N MET A 360 0.34 -6.82 28.34
CA MET A 360 -0.43 -6.64 27.10
C MET A 360 -1.13 -5.27 27.07
N ARG A 361 -1.55 -4.78 28.21
CA ARG A 361 -2.17 -3.46 28.36
C ARG A 361 -1.22 -2.34 27.93
N VAL A 362 0.02 -2.35 28.41
CA VAL A 362 1.04 -1.36 28.07
C VAL A 362 1.32 -1.40 26.57
N LEU A 363 1.58 -2.58 26.01
CA LEU A 363 1.83 -2.73 24.58
C LEU A 363 0.67 -2.24 23.70
N SER A 364 -0.57 -2.58 24.07
CA SER A 364 -1.77 -2.11 23.32
C SER A 364 -1.93 -0.60 23.38
N ARG A 365 -1.68 0.03 24.51
CA ARG A 365 -1.72 1.50 24.66
C ARG A 365 -0.62 2.18 23.86
N MET A 366 0.62 1.67 23.97
CA MET A 366 1.73 2.20 23.16
C MET A 366 1.41 2.15 21.68
N TRP A 367 0.87 1.01 21.20
CA TRP A 367 0.44 0.85 19.81
C TRP A 367 -0.61 1.89 19.40
N GLN A 368 -1.67 2.08 20.19
CA GLN A 368 -2.72 3.06 19.90
C GLN A 368 -2.18 4.49 19.87
N MET A 369 -1.29 4.85 20.82
CA MET A 369 -0.68 6.17 20.87
C MET A 369 0.25 6.41 19.68
N LEU A 370 1.00 5.39 19.23
CA LEU A 370 1.85 5.48 18.05
C LEU A 370 1.02 5.65 16.77
N LEU A 371 -0.01 4.84 16.56
CA LEU A 371 -0.87 4.97 15.37
C LEU A 371 -1.49 6.38 15.25
N LYS A 372 -2.00 6.91 16.36
CA LYS A 372 -2.56 8.27 16.39
C LYS A 372 -1.45 9.31 16.24
N GLY A 373 -0.31 9.12 16.91
CA GLY A 373 0.82 10.03 16.88
C GLY A 373 1.45 10.15 15.49
N ILE A 374 1.59 9.05 14.74
CA ILE A 374 2.09 9.06 13.36
C ILE A 374 1.24 9.98 12.47
N ALA A 375 -0.09 9.85 12.54
CA ALA A 375 -0.99 10.71 11.79
C ALA A 375 -0.89 12.19 12.22
N GLU A 376 -0.73 12.47 13.52
CA GLU A 376 -0.52 13.82 14.06
C GLU A 376 0.79 14.44 13.56
N VAL A 377 1.88 13.66 13.54
CA VAL A 377 3.20 14.13 13.08
C VAL A 377 3.19 14.39 11.59
N GLN A 378 2.52 13.56 10.78
CA GLN A 378 2.37 13.77 9.34
C GLN A 378 1.61 15.05 8.99
N ALA A 379 0.65 15.45 9.82
CA ALA A 379 -0.15 16.67 9.64
C ALA A 379 0.49 17.91 10.28
N ALA A 380 1.54 17.75 11.10
CA ALA A 380 2.12 18.84 11.87
C ALA A 380 3.04 19.75 11.03
N THR A 381 3.01 21.05 11.28
CA THR A 381 3.94 22.01 10.68
C THR A 381 5.37 21.88 11.22
N ARG A 382 5.54 21.24 12.39
CA ARG A 382 6.83 20.94 13.03
C ARG A 382 6.87 19.48 13.45
N PRO A 383 7.19 18.56 12.51
CA PRO A 383 7.14 17.11 12.75
C PRO A 383 7.99 16.66 13.93
N GLN A 384 9.20 17.21 14.12
CA GLN A 384 10.09 16.87 15.23
C GLN A 384 9.42 17.14 16.59
N ALA A 385 8.90 18.37 16.81
CA ALA A 385 8.28 18.72 18.08
C ALA A 385 7.00 17.90 18.35
N ALA A 386 6.25 17.60 17.30
CA ALA A 386 5.07 16.72 17.42
C ALA A 386 5.46 15.29 17.81
N ALA A 387 6.53 14.74 17.22
CA ALA A 387 7.04 13.41 17.57
C ALA A 387 7.55 13.37 19.02
N GLU A 388 8.29 14.37 19.47
CA GLU A 388 8.72 14.50 20.87
C GLU A 388 7.51 14.42 21.84
N MET A 389 6.39 15.10 21.51
CA MET A 389 5.17 15.05 22.32
C MET A 389 4.48 13.69 22.30
N VAL A 390 4.59 12.94 21.18
CA VAL A 390 4.11 11.55 21.11
C VAL A 390 4.93 10.67 22.07
N LEU A 391 6.27 10.80 22.07
CA LEU A 391 7.16 10.07 22.97
C LEU A 391 6.85 10.37 24.44
N VAL A 392 6.63 11.64 24.81
CA VAL A 392 6.19 12.02 26.16
C VAL A 392 4.89 11.32 26.55
N ARG A 393 3.90 11.34 25.69
CA ARG A 393 2.61 10.66 25.96
C ARG A 393 2.81 9.17 26.21
N ILE A 394 3.65 8.52 25.42
CA ILE A 394 3.94 7.09 25.58
C ILE A 394 4.60 6.83 26.94
N ALA A 395 5.64 7.59 27.30
CA ALA A 395 6.38 7.38 28.54
C ALA A 395 5.52 7.56 29.80
N TYR A 396 4.61 8.55 29.80
CA TYR A 396 3.84 8.90 31.00
C TYR A 396 2.45 8.26 31.06
N VAL A 397 1.85 7.89 29.93
CA VAL A 397 0.44 7.42 29.89
C VAL A 397 0.32 5.92 29.72
N SER A 398 1.35 5.26 29.18
CA SER A 398 1.26 3.83 28.86
C SER A 398 0.98 2.95 30.06
N ASP A 399 1.46 3.31 31.26
CA ASP A 399 1.29 2.52 32.50
C ASP A 399 0.25 3.05 33.48
N LEU A 400 -0.46 4.12 33.14
CA LEU A 400 -1.54 4.64 34.00
C LEU A 400 -2.69 3.61 34.14
N PRO A 401 -3.30 3.47 35.33
CA PRO A 401 -4.47 2.62 35.50
C PRO A 401 -5.66 3.12 34.66
N THR A 402 -6.52 2.20 34.23
CA THR A 402 -7.80 2.58 33.60
C THR A 402 -8.72 3.27 34.60
N PRO A 403 -9.71 4.07 34.16
CA PRO A 403 -10.69 4.67 35.08
C PRO A 403 -11.34 3.64 36.02
N ASP A 404 -11.69 2.45 35.49
CA ASP A 404 -12.27 1.37 36.29
C ASP A 404 -11.30 0.79 37.33
N GLU A 405 -10.00 0.66 36.96
CA GLU A 405 -8.96 0.21 37.89
C GLU A 405 -8.66 1.28 38.93
N ALA A 406 -8.63 2.56 38.52
CA ALA A 406 -8.46 3.67 39.46
C ALA A 406 -9.62 3.73 40.48
N ILE A 407 -10.86 3.56 40.01
CA ILE A 407 -12.04 3.45 40.88
C ILE A 407 -11.93 2.27 41.84
N LYS A 408 -11.56 1.08 41.32
CA LYS A 408 -11.34 -0.11 42.16
C LYS A 408 -10.20 0.08 43.16
N MET A 409 -9.13 0.78 42.79
CA MET A 409 -8.02 1.11 43.72
C MET A 409 -8.48 2.08 44.80
N ILE A 410 -9.31 3.06 44.49
CA ILE A 410 -9.92 4.00 45.45
C ILE A 410 -10.87 3.26 46.38
N ASP A 411 -11.71 2.38 45.83
CA ASP A 411 -12.62 1.56 46.62
C ASP A 411 -11.90 0.57 47.54
N ALA A 412 -10.83 -0.06 47.02
CA ALA A 412 -10.00 -0.99 47.79
C ALA A 412 -9.12 -0.31 48.84
N SER A 413 -8.75 0.96 48.66
CA SER A 413 -8.01 1.74 49.67
C SER A 413 -8.91 2.21 50.80
N GLY A 414 -10.19 1.75 50.82
CA GLY A 414 -11.15 1.98 51.87
C GLY A 414 -11.29 3.49 52.15
N GLY A 415 -12.31 4.13 51.66
CA GLY A 415 -12.57 5.56 51.74
C GLY A 415 -12.22 6.19 53.10
N ALA A 416 -10.96 6.35 53.37
CA ALA A 416 -10.51 7.27 54.39
C ALA A 416 -10.49 8.66 53.80
N SER A 417 -11.65 9.29 53.79
CA SER A 417 -11.67 10.75 53.76
C SER A 417 -10.73 11.23 54.83
N PRO A 418 -9.77 12.09 54.56
CA PRO A 418 -9.06 12.77 55.64
C PRO A 418 -10.09 13.60 56.37
N ALA A 419 -10.50 13.10 57.53
CA ALA A 419 -11.22 13.88 58.49
C ALA A 419 -10.31 15.05 58.89
N LEU A 420 -10.55 16.20 58.32
CA LEU A 420 -10.05 17.47 58.81
C LEU A 420 -10.58 17.62 60.24
N GLY A 421 -9.74 17.26 61.19
CA GLY A 421 -9.94 17.45 62.62
C GLY A 421 -10.27 18.93 62.87
N GLY A 422 -11.52 19.15 63.20
CA GLY A 422 -11.96 20.42 63.66
C GLY A 422 -11.39 20.69 65.05
N ASN A 423 -10.66 21.76 65.19
CA ASN A 423 -10.53 22.48 66.43
C ASN A 423 -11.23 23.83 66.24
N GLY A 424 -12.37 23.95 66.92
CA GLY A 424 -13.12 25.17 66.96
C GLY A 424 -12.44 26.27 67.72
N VAL A 425 -12.48 27.48 67.27
CA VAL A 425 -12.68 28.69 68.03
C VAL A 425 -13.45 29.66 67.14
N GLY A 426 -14.50 30.24 67.76
CA GLY A 426 -15.59 30.95 67.18
C GLY A 426 -15.28 32.32 66.59
N ASN A 427 -16.32 32.75 66.03
CA ASN A 427 -16.87 34.11 65.92
C ASN A 427 -16.70 34.86 64.61
N ALA A 428 -17.89 35.39 64.23
CA ALA A 428 -18.14 36.54 63.38
C ALA A 428 -18.19 36.36 61.88
N ALA A 429 -19.45 36.32 61.42
CA ALA A 429 -19.81 36.72 60.07
C ALA A 429 -19.59 38.21 59.85
N PRO A 430 -19.33 38.64 58.62
CA PRO A 430 -20.20 39.69 58.08
C PRO A 430 -20.79 39.33 56.71
N ARG A 431 -22.01 39.78 56.59
CA ARG A 431 -22.91 39.76 55.44
C ARG A 431 -22.26 40.40 54.19
N GLY A 432 -22.65 39.90 53.05
CA GLY A 432 -22.33 40.41 51.75
C GLY A 432 -22.89 41.81 51.43
N PRO A 433 -22.69 42.24 50.20
CA PRO A 433 -23.82 42.81 49.50
C PRO A 433 -24.08 42.21 48.11
N SER A 434 -25.38 42.04 47.89
CA SER A 434 -26.01 41.88 46.59
C SER A 434 -25.76 43.14 45.76
N ALA A 435 -25.38 43.01 44.50
CA ALA A 435 -25.43 44.10 43.54
C ALA A 435 -26.52 43.78 42.50
N THR A 436 -27.54 44.59 42.58
CA THR A 436 -28.66 44.75 41.66
C THR A 436 -28.18 45.32 40.32
N LEU A 437 -28.75 44.83 39.26
CA LEU A 437 -28.75 45.42 37.92
C LEU A 437 -29.47 46.76 37.93
N SER A 438 -28.90 47.81 37.38
CA SER A 438 -29.60 48.99 36.92
C SER A 438 -29.08 49.39 35.53
N SER A 439 -30.04 49.55 34.64
CA SER A 439 -29.96 50.08 33.29
C SER A 439 -29.74 51.58 33.28
N GLY A 440 -29.03 52.08 32.26
CA GLY A 440 -28.96 53.50 31.90
C GLY A 440 -27.78 53.82 31.00
N GLY A 441 -27.96 53.96 29.74
CA GLY A 441 -28.11 55.14 28.93
C GLY A 441 -26.81 55.72 28.37
N ASP A 442 -26.75 55.72 27.04
CA ASP A 442 -26.22 56.71 26.09
C ASP A 442 -24.79 57.25 26.26
N ASP A 443 -23.97 57.12 25.29
CA ASP A 443 -23.57 58.17 24.35
C ASP A 443 -22.47 57.74 23.36
N GLY A 444 -22.56 58.25 22.17
CA GLY A 444 -21.99 58.02 20.91
C GLY A 444 -20.46 58.08 20.75
N SER A 445 -20.03 57.38 19.75
CA SER A 445 -19.02 57.85 18.80
C SER A 445 -18.99 57.02 17.54
N GLN A 446 -19.17 57.67 16.43
CA GLN A 446 -19.13 57.27 15.04
C GLN A 446 -17.78 56.66 14.64
N LEU A 447 -17.79 55.60 13.89
CA LEU A 447 -16.80 55.37 12.83
C LEU A 447 -17.43 54.53 11.69
N ARG A 448 -17.51 55.17 10.59
CA ARG A 448 -17.67 54.93 9.17
C ARG A 448 -17.70 53.48 8.70
N ALA A 449 -18.85 53.06 8.16
CA ALA A 449 -19.03 51.93 7.29
C ALA A 449 -18.69 52.36 5.83
N VAL A 450 -17.94 51.54 5.15
CA VAL A 450 -17.74 51.61 3.69
C VAL A 450 -18.71 50.61 3.03
N ALA A 451 -19.60 51.14 2.20
CA ALA A 451 -20.60 50.42 1.47
C ALA A 451 -20.01 49.55 0.38
N SER A 452 -20.48 48.33 0.23
CA SER A 452 -20.42 47.51 -0.99
C SER A 452 -21.85 47.20 -1.44
N SER A 453 -22.09 47.47 -2.71
CA SER A 453 -23.33 47.51 -3.45
C SER A 453 -24.03 46.13 -3.57
N PRO A 454 -25.37 46.07 -3.72
CA PRO A 454 -26.13 44.85 -3.86
C PRO A 454 -26.21 44.36 -5.32
N ARG A 455 -26.12 43.04 -5.51
CA ARG A 455 -26.53 42.37 -6.75
C ARG A 455 -28.02 42.08 -6.75
N PRO A 456 -28.71 42.11 -7.90
CA PRO A 456 -30.16 41.94 -7.97
C PRO A 456 -30.60 40.48 -7.77
N ALA A 457 -31.64 40.30 -6.98
CA ALA A 457 -32.36 39.05 -6.80
C ALA A 457 -33.23 38.75 -8.02
N LEU A 458 -33.13 37.53 -8.55
CA LEU A 458 -34.10 36.98 -9.52
C LEU A 458 -35.27 36.39 -8.76
N ASP A 459 -36.43 36.94 -9.00
CA ASP A 459 -37.72 36.54 -8.52
C ASP A 459 -38.15 35.23 -9.17
N ILE A 460 -38.32 34.15 -8.41
CA ILE A 460 -38.94 32.89 -8.86
C ILE A 460 -40.14 32.61 -7.95
N SER A 461 -41.34 32.93 -8.43
CA SER A 461 -42.60 32.58 -7.81
C SER A 461 -42.79 31.06 -7.74
N PRO A 462 -43.31 30.52 -6.61
CA PRO A 462 -43.52 29.08 -6.45
C PRO A 462 -44.81 28.64 -7.17
N ARG A 463 -44.67 27.61 -8.00
CA ARG A 463 -45.77 26.84 -8.59
C ARG A 463 -46.42 25.97 -7.54
N PRO A 464 -47.76 25.81 -7.52
CA PRO A 464 -48.43 24.97 -6.52
C PRO A 464 -48.17 23.48 -6.77
N GLN A 465 -47.64 22.80 -5.77
CA GLN A 465 -47.53 21.33 -5.72
C GLN A 465 -48.89 20.76 -5.27
N MET A 466 -49.47 19.91 -6.14
CA MET A 466 -50.56 19.01 -5.74
C MET A 466 -50.06 17.99 -4.73
N SER A 467 -50.64 17.96 -3.56
CA SER A 467 -50.41 16.96 -2.50
C SER A 467 -50.98 15.61 -2.92
N ALA A 468 -50.13 14.59 -3.01
CA ALA A 468 -50.56 13.20 -3.04
C ALA A 468 -50.90 12.73 -1.61
N PRO A 469 -51.86 11.82 -1.42
CA PRO A 469 -52.25 11.36 -0.09
C PRO A 469 -51.18 10.51 0.57
N ALA A 470 -50.94 10.72 1.86
CA ALA A 470 -49.99 9.97 2.68
C ALA A 470 -50.37 8.48 2.75
N PRO A 471 -49.44 7.55 2.61
CA PRO A 471 -49.69 6.14 2.86
C PRO A 471 -49.88 5.90 4.36
N ALA A 472 -50.84 5.02 4.69
CA ALA A 472 -51.16 4.59 6.06
C ALA A 472 -49.96 3.93 6.73
N PRO A 473 -49.81 4.04 8.06
CA PRO A 473 -48.71 3.43 8.79
C PRO A 473 -48.81 1.91 8.75
N VAL A 474 -47.81 1.27 8.17
CA VAL A 474 -47.60 -0.18 8.24
C VAL A 474 -46.97 -0.47 9.60
N THR A 475 -47.69 -1.16 10.47
CA THR A 475 -47.16 -1.73 11.71
C THR A 475 -46.17 -2.84 11.33
N VAL A 476 -44.88 -2.55 11.44
CA VAL A 476 -43.82 -3.56 11.36
C VAL A 476 -43.77 -4.24 12.72
N GLU A 477 -44.18 -5.50 12.77
CA GLU A 477 -44.00 -6.38 13.91
C GLU A 477 -42.50 -6.53 14.16
N ALA A 478 -42.00 -6.09 15.31
CA ALA A 478 -40.60 -6.11 15.68
C ALA A 478 -40.17 -7.58 15.87
N ALA A 479 -39.21 -7.99 15.06
CA ALA A 479 -38.54 -9.28 15.23
C ALA A 479 -37.88 -9.37 16.63
N PRO A 480 -37.87 -10.53 17.28
CA PRO A 480 -37.32 -10.70 18.62
C PRO A 480 -35.82 -10.39 18.62
N VAL A 481 -35.40 -9.43 19.44
CA VAL A 481 -34.02 -9.08 19.66
C VAL A 481 -33.39 -10.17 20.54
N LEU A 482 -32.53 -10.99 19.96
CA LEU A 482 -31.66 -11.94 20.68
C LEU A 482 -30.72 -11.13 21.58
N ARG A 483 -30.92 -11.17 22.89
CA ARG A 483 -30.01 -10.62 23.88
C ARG A 483 -29.01 -11.70 24.28
N LEU A 484 -27.83 -11.70 23.65
CA LEU A 484 -26.70 -12.53 24.05
C LEU A 484 -26.03 -11.90 25.28
N THR A 485 -25.99 -12.61 26.39
CA THR A 485 -25.46 -12.13 27.68
C THR A 485 -24.06 -12.63 27.97
N THR A 486 -23.55 -13.65 27.29
CA THR A 486 -22.21 -14.19 27.48
C THR A 486 -21.53 -14.60 26.16
N PHE A 487 -20.20 -14.56 26.14
CA PHE A 487 -19.41 -14.93 24.97
C PHE A 487 -19.56 -16.42 24.57
N ALA A 488 -19.94 -17.28 25.53
CA ALA A 488 -20.17 -18.71 25.30
C ALA A 488 -21.41 -18.99 24.43
N GLU A 489 -22.39 -18.07 24.37
CA GLU A 489 -23.60 -18.18 23.54
C GLU A 489 -23.38 -17.82 22.07
N ILE A 490 -22.19 -17.31 21.73
CA ILE A 490 -21.82 -16.95 20.33
C ILE A 490 -21.18 -18.15 19.60
N VAL A 491 -20.67 -19.14 20.33
CA VAL A 491 -19.89 -20.27 19.79
C VAL A 491 -20.71 -21.55 19.70
N ALA A 492 -21.91 -21.58 20.28
CA ALA A 492 -22.89 -22.68 20.15
C ALA A 492 -23.87 -22.40 19.00
#